data_a757fc05b539c08ef196ec60b9801943
#
_entry.id   a757fc05b539c08ef196ec60b9801943
#
_cell.length_a   1.000
_cell.length_b   1.000
_cell.length_c   1.000
_cell.angle_alpha   90.00
_cell.angle_beta   90.00
_cell.angle_gamma   90.00
#
_symmetry.space_group_name_H-M   'P 1'
#
loop_
_entity.id
_entity.type
_entity.pdbx_description
1 polymer ?
#
loop_
_entity_poly.entity_id
_entity_poly.type
_entity_poly.pdbx_seq_one_letter_code
_entity_poly.pdbx_strand_id
1 'polypeptide(L)'
;AVRFLVWPSVLVLLFLFNPLFYRYVGSRFFAGVYWRLFWMLPISFTVAYTVVWLVFRWKKQFARIVVLVVAVLVVAVSGQKIYSGTNFMQAENEYKLPQAALDVADILAGAGVNWKVKSVVPNELLCYIRQYRCDIGLFYGRNVGGFISGIGDDEAAMYQQMCQQKPDMSVVTDIAKRNEVVFLCFNRASQEIPEDLKPY
;
A
#
# COMPACT_ATOMS: atom_id res chain seq x y z
N ALA A 1 -6.18 -34.92 6.85
CA ALA A 1 -6.14 -33.62 6.12
C ALA A 1 -7.25 -32.68 6.58
N VAL A 2 -8.54 -33.08 6.55
CA VAL A 2 -9.68 -32.20 6.91
C VAL A 2 -9.51 -31.57 8.30
N ARG A 3 -9.12 -32.34 9.30
CA ARG A 3 -8.93 -31.83 10.67
C ARG A 3 -7.90 -30.72 10.75
N PHE A 4 -6.81 -30.79 9.97
CA PHE A 4 -5.76 -29.77 9.94
C PHE A 4 -6.15 -28.51 9.19
N LEU A 5 -7.13 -28.54 8.31
CA LEU A 5 -7.65 -27.37 7.61
C LEU A 5 -8.82 -26.71 8.35
N VAL A 6 -9.72 -27.52 8.90
CA VAL A 6 -10.95 -27.04 9.52
C VAL A 6 -10.70 -26.46 10.91
N TRP A 7 -10.02 -27.18 11.81
CA TRP A 7 -9.84 -26.72 13.17
C TRP A 7 -9.06 -25.40 13.31
N PRO A 8 -7.91 -25.23 12.63
CA PRO A 8 -7.23 -23.94 12.68
C PRO A 8 -8.08 -22.79 12.11
N SER A 9 -8.83 -23.06 11.03
CA SER A 9 -9.71 -22.04 10.44
C SER A 9 -10.83 -21.63 11.40
N VAL A 10 -11.46 -22.62 12.06
CA VAL A 10 -12.51 -22.36 13.07
C VAL A 10 -11.94 -21.57 14.25
N LEU A 11 -10.77 -21.95 14.76
CA LEU A 11 -10.11 -21.21 15.84
C LEU A 11 -9.79 -19.78 15.44
N VAL A 12 -9.20 -19.55 14.27
CA VAL A 12 -8.91 -18.21 13.77
C VAL A 12 -10.20 -17.39 13.65
N LEU A 13 -11.27 -17.94 13.08
CA LEU A 13 -12.55 -17.24 12.97
C LEU A 13 -13.17 -16.94 14.34
N LEU A 14 -13.12 -17.87 15.29
CA LEU A 14 -13.59 -17.64 16.67
C LEU A 14 -12.84 -16.48 17.33
N PHE A 15 -11.53 -16.39 17.16
CA PHE A 15 -10.75 -15.24 17.66
C PHE A 15 -11.08 -13.95 16.91
N LEU A 16 -11.16 -13.98 15.59
CA LEU A 16 -11.42 -12.79 14.78
C LEU A 16 -12.79 -12.18 15.04
N PHE A 17 -13.82 -12.99 15.22
CA PHE A 17 -15.18 -12.52 15.49
C PHE A 17 -15.49 -12.35 16.97
N ASN A 18 -14.52 -12.63 17.86
CA ASN A 18 -14.72 -12.42 19.30
C ASN A 18 -14.53 -10.93 19.64
N PRO A 19 -15.57 -10.24 20.15
CA PRO A 19 -15.48 -8.81 20.48
C PRO A 19 -14.49 -8.53 21.62
N LEU A 20 -14.30 -9.48 22.54
CA LEU A 20 -13.30 -9.33 23.61
C LEU A 20 -11.88 -9.41 23.05
N PHE A 21 -11.63 -10.35 22.14
CA PHE A 21 -10.33 -10.43 21.46
C PHE A 21 -10.03 -9.15 20.69
N TYR A 22 -11.01 -8.62 19.94
CA TYR A 22 -10.84 -7.33 19.26
C TYR A 22 -10.54 -6.19 20.24
N ARG A 23 -11.29 -6.09 21.33
CA ARG A 23 -11.14 -5.01 22.31
C ARG A 23 -9.79 -5.01 23.00
N TYR A 24 -9.29 -6.19 23.44
CA TYR A 24 -8.06 -6.27 24.24
C TYR A 24 -6.79 -6.52 23.44
N VAL A 25 -6.89 -7.18 22.31
CA VAL A 25 -5.75 -7.57 21.46
C VAL A 25 -5.78 -6.87 20.12
N GLY A 26 -6.91 -6.96 19.42
CA GLY A 26 -7.04 -6.43 18.07
C GLY A 26 -6.80 -4.93 18.00
N SER A 27 -7.48 -4.14 18.84
CA SER A 27 -7.34 -2.68 18.87
C SER A 27 -5.96 -2.22 19.33
N ARG A 28 -5.29 -2.98 20.18
CA ARG A 28 -3.98 -2.59 20.75
C ARG A 28 -2.80 -2.97 19.87
N PHE A 29 -2.83 -4.14 19.24
CA PHE A 29 -1.71 -4.67 18.46
C PHE A 29 -1.92 -4.62 16.95
N PHE A 30 -3.16 -4.58 16.49
CA PHE A 30 -3.50 -4.73 15.07
C PHE A 30 -4.41 -3.63 14.53
N ALA A 31 -4.67 -2.53 15.27
CA ALA A 31 -5.68 -1.51 14.99
C ALA A 31 -6.01 -1.30 13.48
N GLY A 32 -5.09 -0.72 12.71
CA GLY A 32 -5.31 -0.45 11.27
C GLY A 32 -5.15 -1.65 10.34
N VAL A 33 -4.67 -2.80 10.85
CA VAL A 33 -4.34 -3.98 10.03
C VAL A 33 -5.03 -5.26 10.48
N TYR A 34 -6.04 -5.15 11.37
CA TYR A 34 -6.76 -6.29 11.92
C TYR A 34 -7.34 -7.24 10.84
N TRP A 35 -7.81 -6.69 9.73
CA TRP A 35 -8.29 -7.45 8.59
C TRP A 35 -7.25 -8.38 7.97
N ARG A 36 -5.93 -8.12 8.15
CA ARG A 36 -4.86 -8.99 7.65
C ARG A 36 -4.81 -10.34 8.36
N LEU A 37 -5.41 -10.46 9.54
CA LEU A 37 -5.51 -11.74 10.24
C LEU A 37 -6.34 -12.76 9.46
N PHE A 38 -7.23 -12.32 8.55
CA PHE A 38 -7.93 -13.21 7.62
C PHE A 38 -6.98 -13.93 6.65
N TRP A 39 -5.76 -13.39 6.42
CA TRP A 39 -4.75 -14.07 5.60
C TRP A 39 -4.18 -15.32 6.28
N MET A 40 -4.38 -15.49 7.56
CA MET A 40 -4.03 -16.72 8.28
C MET A 40 -4.96 -17.89 7.94
N LEU A 41 -6.12 -17.62 7.33
CA LEU A 41 -7.02 -18.67 6.87
C LEU A 41 -6.42 -19.38 5.65
N PRO A 42 -6.34 -20.71 5.65
CA PRO A 42 -5.78 -21.48 4.54
C PRO A 42 -6.79 -21.61 3.38
N ILE A 43 -7.31 -20.49 2.87
CA ILE A 43 -8.39 -20.44 1.88
C ILE A 43 -7.97 -21.18 0.61
N SER A 44 -6.79 -20.88 0.07
CA SER A 44 -6.29 -21.52 -1.16
C SER A 44 -6.15 -23.04 -1.02
N PHE A 45 -5.65 -23.51 0.12
CA PHE A 45 -5.53 -24.94 0.41
C PHE A 45 -6.89 -25.60 0.57
N THR A 46 -7.84 -24.91 1.21
CA THR A 46 -9.20 -25.42 1.40
C THR A 46 -9.93 -25.55 0.06
N VAL A 47 -9.82 -24.55 -0.81
CA VAL A 47 -10.38 -24.58 -2.17
C VAL A 47 -9.76 -25.72 -2.98
N ALA A 48 -8.42 -25.81 -3.02
CA ALA A 48 -7.73 -26.88 -3.75
C ALA A 48 -8.14 -28.28 -3.24
N TYR A 49 -8.15 -28.47 -1.93
CA TYR A 49 -8.59 -29.73 -1.33
C TYR A 49 -10.03 -30.08 -1.70
N THR A 50 -10.93 -29.11 -1.63
CA THR A 50 -12.35 -29.32 -1.97
C THR A 50 -12.51 -29.71 -3.42
N VAL A 51 -11.83 -29.06 -4.35
CA VAL A 51 -11.86 -29.39 -5.78
C VAL A 51 -11.35 -30.82 -6.01
N VAL A 52 -10.19 -31.16 -5.45
CA VAL A 52 -9.60 -32.50 -5.56
C VAL A 52 -10.57 -33.55 -5.00
N TRP A 53 -11.12 -33.31 -3.80
CA TRP A 53 -12.08 -34.23 -3.17
C TRP A 53 -13.34 -34.40 -4.03
N LEU A 54 -13.90 -33.31 -4.56
CA LEU A 54 -15.08 -33.40 -5.47
C LEU A 54 -14.78 -34.18 -6.74
N VAL A 55 -13.62 -33.95 -7.37
CA VAL A 55 -13.23 -34.69 -8.58
C VAL A 55 -13.13 -36.19 -8.31
N PHE A 56 -12.48 -36.60 -7.21
CA PHE A 56 -12.27 -38.00 -6.87
C PHE A 56 -13.52 -38.72 -6.29
N ARG A 57 -14.53 -37.94 -5.86
CA ARG A 57 -15.80 -38.50 -5.37
C ARG A 57 -16.57 -39.23 -6.49
N TRP A 58 -16.42 -38.78 -7.73
CA TRP A 58 -17.14 -39.37 -8.87
C TRP A 58 -16.38 -40.56 -9.48
N LYS A 59 -17.09 -41.67 -9.72
CA LYS A 59 -16.49 -42.86 -10.34
C LYS A 59 -16.30 -42.71 -11.85
N LYS A 60 -17.24 -42.00 -12.53
CA LYS A 60 -17.24 -41.81 -13.99
C LYS A 60 -16.23 -40.72 -14.37
N GLN A 61 -15.33 -41.05 -15.33
CA GLN A 61 -14.30 -40.12 -15.80
C GLN A 61 -14.89 -38.83 -16.39
N PHE A 62 -15.98 -38.95 -17.15
CA PHE A 62 -16.68 -37.77 -17.69
C PHE A 62 -17.12 -36.80 -16.58
N ALA A 63 -17.72 -37.32 -15.49
CA ALA A 63 -18.13 -36.46 -14.37
C ALA A 63 -16.96 -35.79 -13.69
N ARG A 64 -15.79 -36.43 -13.59
CA ARG A 64 -14.56 -35.81 -13.06
C ARG A 64 -14.11 -34.62 -13.90
N ILE A 65 -14.13 -34.80 -15.24
CA ILE A 65 -13.75 -33.71 -16.17
C ILE A 65 -14.72 -32.55 -16.04
N VAL A 66 -16.02 -32.82 -15.99
CA VAL A 66 -17.03 -31.76 -15.84
C VAL A 66 -16.81 -30.97 -14.53
N VAL A 67 -16.62 -31.67 -13.41
CA VAL A 67 -16.37 -31.02 -12.11
C VAL A 67 -15.09 -30.16 -12.15
N LEU A 68 -14.02 -30.67 -12.76
CA LEU A 68 -12.78 -29.91 -12.90
C LEU A 68 -12.96 -28.66 -13.76
N VAL A 69 -13.62 -28.78 -14.91
CA VAL A 69 -13.90 -27.65 -15.80
C VAL A 69 -14.75 -26.59 -15.09
N VAL A 70 -15.81 -27.01 -14.39
CA VAL A 70 -16.65 -26.07 -13.61
C VAL A 70 -15.85 -25.39 -12.53
N ALA A 71 -15.00 -26.11 -11.79
CA ALA A 71 -14.16 -25.51 -10.77
C ALA A 71 -13.19 -24.48 -11.35
N VAL A 72 -12.54 -24.79 -12.49
CA VAL A 72 -11.65 -23.86 -13.19
C VAL A 72 -12.41 -22.62 -13.67
N LEU A 73 -13.62 -22.80 -14.24
CA LEU A 73 -14.45 -21.67 -14.66
C LEU A 73 -14.87 -20.79 -13.49
N VAL A 74 -15.27 -21.37 -12.37
CA VAL A 74 -15.62 -20.60 -11.15
C VAL A 74 -14.43 -19.78 -10.68
N VAL A 75 -13.23 -20.36 -10.60
CA VAL A 75 -12.03 -19.63 -10.21
C VAL A 75 -11.69 -18.54 -11.22
N ALA A 76 -11.79 -18.83 -12.52
CA ALA A 76 -11.48 -17.85 -13.57
C ALA A 76 -12.46 -16.66 -13.58
N VAL A 77 -13.75 -16.91 -13.34
CA VAL A 77 -14.77 -15.85 -13.28
C VAL A 77 -14.71 -15.05 -11.99
N SER A 78 -14.37 -15.71 -10.87
CA SER A 78 -14.24 -15.03 -9.57
C SER A 78 -12.94 -14.25 -9.45
N GLY A 79 -11.92 -14.56 -10.26
CA GLY A 79 -10.64 -13.89 -10.28
C GLY A 79 -10.67 -12.57 -11.06
N GLN A 80 -9.91 -11.58 -10.60
CA GLN A 80 -9.65 -10.40 -11.42
C GLN A 80 -8.66 -10.75 -12.54
N LYS A 81 -8.86 -10.17 -13.72
CA LYS A 81 -7.93 -10.32 -14.85
C LYS A 81 -6.62 -9.56 -14.54
N ILE A 82 -5.70 -10.23 -13.85
CA ILE A 82 -4.40 -9.64 -13.49
C ILE A 82 -3.61 -9.26 -14.75
N TYR A 83 -3.71 -10.07 -15.82
CA TYR A 83 -3.03 -9.87 -17.09
C TYR A 83 -3.77 -8.92 -18.05
N SER A 84 -4.57 -7.97 -17.56
CA SER A 84 -5.11 -6.89 -18.40
C SER A 84 -4.00 -5.87 -18.67
N GLY A 85 -3.99 -5.25 -19.86
CA GLY A 85 -2.96 -4.29 -20.27
C GLY A 85 -2.82 -3.07 -19.33
N THR A 86 -3.82 -2.83 -18.48
CA THR A 86 -3.78 -1.77 -17.46
C THR A 86 -2.94 -2.13 -16.23
N ASN A 87 -2.68 -3.43 -16.00
CA ASN A 87 -1.95 -3.91 -14.83
C ASN A 87 -0.46 -4.19 -15.12
N PHE A 88 -0.08 -4.13 -16.38
CA PHE A 88 1.29 -4.37 -16.82
C PHE A 88 1.74 -3.22 -17.71
N MET A 89 2.72 -2.48 -17.24
CA MET A 89 3.43 -1.48 -18.02
C MET A 89 4.86 -1.97 -18.26
N GLN A 90 5.40 -1.66 -19.44
CA GLN A 90 6.81 -1.88 -19.70
C GLN A 90 7.61 -0.98 -18.75
N ALA A 91 8.58 -1.54 -18.06
CA ALA A 91 9.43 -0.75 -17.18
C ALA A 91 10.30 0.20 -17.99
N GLU A 92 10.32 1.48 -17.62
CA GLU A 92 11.08 2.54 -18.29
C GLU A 92 12.57 2.49 -17.89
N ASN A 93 12.88 1.86 -16.77
CA ASN A 93 14.21 1.77 -16.21
C ASN A 93 14.44 0.42 -15.49
N GLU A 94 15.68 0.12 -15.14
CA GLU A 94 16.08 -1.12 -14.46
C GLU A 94 15.46 -1.28 -13.06
N TYR A 95 15.15 -0.17 -12.38
CA TYR A 95 14.54 -0.15 -11.05
C TYR A 95 13.04 -0.44 -11.07
N LYS A 96 12.39 -0.41 -12.24
CA LYS A 96 10.94 -0.58 -12.40
C LYS A 96 10.12 0.42 -11.58
N LEU A 97 10.64 1.62 -11.44
CA LEU A 97 10.03 2.76 -10.75
C LEU A 97 9.65 3.85 -11.75
N PRO A 98 8.70 4.74 -11.42
CA PRO A 98 8.43 5.91 -12.26
C PRO A 98 9.70 6.76 -12.44
N GLN A 99 10.02 7.13 -13.68
CA GLN A 99 11.22 7.91 -14.00
C GLN A 99 11.29 9.22 -13.21
N ALA A 100 10.15 9.90 -13.04
CA ALA A 100 10.07 11.12 -12.24
C ALA A 100 10.53 10.94 -10.78
N ALA A 101 10.36 9.73 -10.21
CA ALA A 101 10.83 9.47 -8.84
C ALA A 101 12.36 9.36 -8.77
N LEU A 102 12.99 8.79 -9.79
CA LEU A 102 14.44 8.70 -9.89
C LEU A 102 15.04 10.11 -10.09
N ASP A 103 14.49 10.87 -11.04
CA ASP A 103 14.97 12.21 -11.38
C ASP A 103 14.89 13.16 -10.17
N VAL A 104 13.73 13.16 -9.47
CA VAL A 104 13.57 13.96 -8.23
C VAL A 104 14.54 13.51 -7.13
N ALA A 105 14.70 12.21 -6.94
CA ALA A 105 15.63 11.69 -5.94
C ALA A 105 17.09 12.06 -6.25
N ASP A 106 17.49 11.99 -7.50
CA ASP A 106 18.86 12.34 -7.91
C ASP A 106 19.11 13.88 -7.83
N ILE A 107 18.12 14.70 -8.16
CA ILE A 107 18.17 16.15 -7.99
C ILE A 107 18.32 16.48 -6.49
N LEU A 108 17.51 15.90 -5.62
CA LEU A 108 17.58 16.12 -4.17
C LEU A 108 18.93 15.68 -3.61
N ALA A 109 19.44 14.53 -4.02
CA ALA A 109 20.75 14.05 -3.60
C ALA A 109 21.89 14.97 -4.10
N GLY A 110 21.81 15.42 -5.36
CA GLY A 110 22.75 16.38 -5.94
C GLY A 110 22.73 17.74 -5.23
N ALA A 111 21.57 18.13 -4.69
CA ALA A 111 21.42 19.33 -3.87
C ALA A 111 21.89 19.16 -2.40
N GLY A 112 22.45 18.00 -2.05
CA GLY A 112 22.96 17.71 -0.71
C GLY A 112 21.91 17.25 0.30
N VAL A 113 20.71 16.90 -0.15
CA VAL A 113 19.70 16.30 0.73
C VAL A 113 20.17 14.92 1.19
N ASN A 114 20.17 14.75 2.51
CA ASN A 114 20.52 13.50 3.16
C ASN A 114 19.51 13.24 4.29
N TRP A 115 19.67 12.17 5.03
CA TRP A 115 18.72 11.80 6.10
C TRP A 115 18.54 12.88 7.20
N LYS A 116 19.47 13.86 7.32
CA LYS A 116 19.38 14.98 8.26
C LYS A 116 18.62 16.18 7.68
N VAL A 117 18.59 16.30 6.35
CA VAL A 117 17.97 17.42 5.65
C VAL A 117 16.60 16.99 5.17
N LYS A 118 15.56 17.60 5.72
CA LYS A 118 14.17 17.23 5.41
C LYS A 118 13.73 17.83 4.09
N SER A 119 13.07 17.02 3.29
CA SER A 119 12.39 17.42 2.05
C SER A 119 10.94 16.98 2.05
N VAL A 120 10.09 17.72 1.35
CA VAL A 120 8.69 17.37 1.07
C VAL A 120 8.57 17.08 -0.40
N VAL A 121 7.96 15.97 -0.74
CA VAL A 121 7.76 15.52 -2.12
C VAL A 121 6.29 15.18 -2.36
N PRO A 122 5.82 15.23 -3.63
CA PRO A 122 4.46 14.82 -3.98
C PRO A 122 4.16 13.41 -3.49
N ASN A 123 2.92 13.21 -3.05
CA ASN A 123 2.49 11.95 -2.44
C ASN A 123 2.67 10.74 -3.37
N GLU A 124 2.50 10.96 -4.69
CA GLU A 124 2.68 9.93 -5.71
C GLU A 124 4.11 9.38 -5.78
N LEU A 125 5.10 10.22 -5.44
CA LEU A 125 6.52 9.86 -5.52
C LEU A 125 7.09 9.34 -4.20
N LEU A 126 6.41 9.61 -3.08
CA LEU A 126 6.90 9.38 -1.72
C LEU A 126 7.43 7.95 -1.49
N CYS A 127 6.64 6.95 -1.90
CA CYS A 127 7.01 5.55 -1.71
C CYS A 127 8.14 5.13 -2.63
N TYR A 128 8.17 5.65 -3.85
CA TYR A 128 9.15 5.29 -4.87
C TYR A 128 10.53 5.89 -4.57
N ILE A 129 10.59 7.14 -4.10
CA ILE A 129 11.85 7.77 -3.68
C ILE A 129 12.50 6.94 -2.56
N ARG A 130 11.73 6.48 -1.58
CA ARG A 130 12.27 5.62 -0.51
C ARG A 130 12.70 4.23 -0.98
N GLN A 131 12.12 3.70 -2.06
CA GLN A 131 12.55 2.44 -2.65
C GLN A 131 13.87 2.61 -3.42
N TYR A 132 14.06 3.75 -4.07
CA TYR A 132 15.25 4.04 -4.85
C TYR A 132 16.42 4.49 -3.96
N ARG A 133 16.16 5.46 -3.06
CA ARG A 133 17.19 6.03 -2.16
C ARG A 133 16.67 6.16 -0.73
N CYS A 134 17.27 5.41 0.17
CA CYS A 134 16.92 5.45 1.60
C CYS A 134 17.63 6.59 2.36
N ASP A 135 18.65 7.21 1.76
CA ASP A 135 19.46 8.28 2.34
C ASP A 135 18.79 9.67 2.26
N ILE A 136 17.71 9.82 1.50
CA ILE A 136 16.96 11.08 1.40
C ILE A 136 16.04 11.24 2.61
N GLY A 137 16.20 12.35 3.33
CA GLY A 137 15.34 12.76 4.44
C GLY A 137 13.99 13.27 3.93
N LEU A 138 12.92 12.54 4.20
CA LEU A 138 11.55 12.98 3.91
C LEU A 138 10.87 13.45 5.19
N PHE A 139 10.20 14.62 5.13
CA PHE A 139 9.53 15.21 6.29
C PHE A 139 8.42 14.31 6.81
N TYR A 140 7.66 13.68 5.90
CA TYR A 140 6.67 12.68 6.24
C TYR A 140 6.85 11.40 5.41
N GLY A 141 6.28 10.31 5.89
CA GLY A 141 6.31 9.02 5.25
C GLY A 141 4.92 8.56 4.82
N ARG A 142 4.83 7.36 4.28
CA ARG A 142 3.58 6.74 3.84
C ARG A 142 2.53 6.57 4.97
N ASN A 143 2.92 6.69 6.23
CA ASN A 143 2.06 6.59 7.41
C ASN A 143 1.09 7.78 7.54
N VAL A 144 1.37 8.91 6.90
CA VAL A 144 0.55 10.13 6.95
C VAL A 144 -0.86 9.94 6.36
N GLY A 145 -1.05 8.96 5.49
CA GLY A 145 -2.36 8.60 4.92
C GLY A 145 -3.35 7.91 5.86
N GLY A 146 -3.15 7.96 7.18
CA GLY A 146 -4.16 7.54 8.16
C GLY A 146 -4.07 6.09 8.65
N PHE A 147 -2.98 5.39 8.43
CA PHE A 147 -2.86 3.98 8.80
C PHE A 147 -2.13 3.71 10.13
N ILE A 148 -1.46 4.69 10.73
CA ILE A 148 -0.68 4.48 11.96
C ILE A 148 -0.85 5.69 12.89
N SER A 149 -1.07 5.42 14.17
CA SER A 149 -1.02 6.42 15.24
C SER A 149 0.41 6.93 15.43
N GLY A 150 0.59 8.21 15.67
CA GLY A 150 1.89 8.82 15.97
C GLY A 150 2.45 9.73 14.87
N ILE A 151 1.56 10.28 14.03
CA ILE A 151 1.91 11.35 13.09
C ILE A 151 1.83 12.67 13.84
N GLY A 152 2.82 13.53 13.65
CA GLY A 152 2.78 14.90 14.18
C GLY A 152 1.71 15.75 13.47
N ASP A 153 1.15 16.72 14.19
CA ASP A 153 0.13 17.61 13.63
C ASP A 153 0.64 18.38 12.40
N ASP A 154 1.90 18.81 12.44
CA ASP A 154 2.55 19.50 11.32
C ASP A 154 2.75 18.60 10.11
N GLU A 155 3.11 17.32 10.32
CA GLU A 155 3.23 16.33 9.22
C GLU A 155 1.88 16.08 8.54
N ALA A 156 0.82 15.94 9.35
CA ALA A 156 -0.54 15.76 8.85
C ALA A 156 -1.04 17.00 8.10
N ALA A 157 -0.81 18.19 8.63
CA ALA A 157 -1.19 19.45 8.01
C ALA A 157 -0.44 19.67 6.68
N MET A 158 0.89 19.45 6.66
CA MET A 158 1.68 19.52 5.43
C MET A 158 1.16 18.56 4.37
N TYR A 159 0.92 17.31 4.74
CA TYR A 159 0.37 16.32 3.82
C TYR A 159 -0.96 16.74 3.23
N GLN A 160 -1.87 17.27 4.06
CA GLN A 160 -3.17 17.76 3.58
C GLN A 160 -3.00 18.87 2.55
N GLN A 161 -2.08 19.82 2.78
CA GLN A 161 -1.78 20.86 1.80
C GLN A 161 -1.19 20.30 0.50
N MET A 162 -0.28 19.34 0.59
CA MET A 162 0.33 18.68 -0.57
C MET A 162 -0.65 17.85 -1.39
N CYS A 163 -1.79 17.46 -0.82
CA CYS A 163 -2.87 16.75 -1.54
C CYS A 163 -3.88 17.70 -2.22
N GLN A 164 -3.83 19.01 -1.94
CA GLN A 164 -4.75 19.97 -2.53
C GLN A 164 -4.29 20.43 -3.92
N GLN A 165 -5.25 20.71 -4.80
CA GLN A 165 -4.95 21.32 -6.10
C GLN A 165 -4.38 22.74 -5.93
N LYS A 166 -4.85 23.47 -4.92
CA LYS A 166 -4.37 24.81 -4.59
C LYS A 166 -3.94 24.86 -3.12
N PRO A 167 -2.68 24.51 -2.83
CA PRO A 167 -2.16 24.54 -1.46
C PRO A 167 -2.07 25.96 -0.93
N ASP A 168 -2.36 26.14 0.36
CA ASP A 168 -2.10 27.40 1.04
C ASP A 168 -0.60 27.52 1.34
N MET A 169 0.08 28.34 0.51
CA MET A 169 1.52 28.51 0.61
C MET A 169 1.97 29.18 1.91
N SER A 170 1.10 29.93 2.59
CA SER A 170 1.43 30.51 3.90
C SER A 170 1.57 29.41 4.95
N VAL A 171 0.62 28.46 4.97
CA VAL A 171 0.65 27.32 5.87
C VAL A 171 1.84 26.39 5.55
N VAL A 172 2.06 26.12 4.26
CA VAL A 172 3.18 25.27 3.81
C VAL A 172 4.54 25.85 4.25
N THR A 173 4.75 27.16 4.02
CA THR A 173 6.01 27.82 4.38
C THR A 173 6.21 27.94 5.88
N ASP A 174 5.16 28.18 6.66
CA ASP A 174 5.24 28.24 8.11
C ASP A 174 5.59 26.89 8.73
N ILE A 175 4.98 25.81 8.24
CA ILE A 175 5.31 24.45 8.68
C ILE A 175 6.74 24.09 8.26
N ALA A 176 7.12 24.42 7.03
CA ALA A 176 8.46 24.14 6.52
C ALA A 176 9.55 24.81 7.35
N LYS A 177 9.37 26.10 7.70
CA LYS A 177 10.29 26.85 8.55
C LYS A 177 10.40 26.27 9.95
N ARG A 178 9.27 25.98 10.61
CA ARG A 178 9.26 25.41 11.97
C ARG A 178 9.95 24.05 12.05
N ASN A 179 9.90 23.28 10.99
CA ASN A 179 10.40 21.90 10.96
C ASN A 179 11.73 21.75 10.21
N GLU A 180 12.36 22.86 9.81
CA GLU A 180 13.63 22.85 9.08
C GLU A 180 13.57 22.05 7.76
N VAL A 181 12.44 22.14 7.05
CA VAL A 181 12.29 21.57 5.73
C VAL A 181 12.98 22.48 4.72
N VAL A 182 13.97 21.97 4.01
CA VAL A 182 14.81 22.76 3.10
C VAL A 182 14.28 22.73 1.66
N PHE A 183 13.68 21.62 1.26
CA PHE A 183 13.21 21.43 -0.11
C PHE A 183 11.71 21.08 -0.16
N LEU A 184 10.99 21.83 -0.99
CA LEU A 184 9.57 21.60 -1.30
C LEU A 184 9.45 21.27 -2.78
N CYS A 185 9.04 20.05 -3.10
CA CYS A 185 8.78 19.60 -4.47
C CYS A 185 7.28 19.55 -4.70
N PHE A 186 6.81 20.16 -5.78
CA PHE A 186 5.40 20.19 -6.15
C PHE A 186 5.17 19.56 -7.53
N ASN A 187 3.98 19.01 -7.72
CA ASN A 187 3.55 18.50 -9.02
C ASN A 187 2.79 19.59 -9.79
N ARG A 188 3.46 20.30 -10.69
CA ARG A 188 2.85 21.36 -11.52
C ARG A 188 1.70 20.87 -12.42
N ALA A 189 1.64 19.60 -12.74
CA ALA A 189 0.55 19.06 -13.55
C ALA A 189 -0.78 18.95 -12.77
N SER A 190 -0.73 18.83 -11.46
CA SER A 190 -1.90 18.65 -10.60
C SER A 190 -2.11 19.77 -9.59
N GLN A 191 -1.16 20.70 -9.44
CA GLN A 191 -1.20 21.75 -8.43
C GLN A 191 -0.99 23.15 -9.05
N GLU A 192 -1.82 24.09 -8.61
CA GLU A 192 -1.71 25.51 -8.91
C GLU A 192 -0.74 26.15 -7.92
N ILE A 193 0.49 26.42 -8.36
CA ILE A 193 1.54 27.02 -7.54
C ILE A 193 1.85 28.40 -8.06
N PRO A 194 1.95 29.44 -7.19
CA PRO A 194 2.35 30.77 -7.61
C PRO A 194 3.73 30.76 -8.30
N GLU A 195 3.86 31.49 -9.42
CA GLU A 195 5.10 31.54 -10.20
C GLU A 195 6.20 32.38 -9.50
N ASP A 196 5.80 33.25 -8.57
CA ASP A 196 6.64 34.19 -7.86
C ASP A 196 7.22 33.65 -6.53
N LEU A 197 7.12 32.34 -6.29
CA LEU A 197 7.74 31.72 -5.14
C LEU A 197 9.25 31.90 -5.18
N LYS A 198 9.75 32.83 -4.37
CA LYS A 198 11.19 33.01 -4.15
C LYS A 198 11.71 31.97 -3.15
N PRO A 199 12.91 31.44 -3.40
CA PRO A 199 13.62 30.67 -2.37
C PRO A 199 13.80 31.55 -1.14
N TYR A 200 13.59 30.99 0.04
CA TYR A 200 13.83 31.67 1.33
C TYR A 200 15.11 31.17 1.95
#